data_91662e5a3a9e4506f5b5cfaf9fec4103
#
_entry.id   91662e5a3a9e4506f5b5cfaf9fec4103
#
_cell.length_a   1.000
_cell.length_b   1.000
_cell.length_c   1.000
_cell.angle_alpha   90.00
_cell.angle_beta   90.00
_cell.angle_gamma   90.00
#
_symmetry.space_group_name_H-M   'P 1'
#
loop_
_entity.id
_entity.type
_entity.pdbx_description
1 polymer ?
#
loop_
_entity_poly.entity_id
_entity_poly.type
_entity_poly.pdbx_seq_one_letter_code
_entity_poly.pdbx_strand_id
1 'polypeptide(L)' 'MNTQTFPVTGMTCSHCVNAVSSEIKEIAGVTDVSVELVAGGTTTVNVTSAAPVSEADVTAALDEAGDYHLATA' A
#
# COMPACT_ATOMS: atom_id res chain seq x y z
N MET A 1 10.07 15.37 -1.69
CA MET A 1 9.31 14.11 -1.82
C MET A 1 9.31 13.38 -0.50
N ASN A 2 8.19 12.76 -0.19
CA ASN A 2 8.02 12.02 1.07
C ASN A 2 7.92 10.54 0.79
N THR A 3 8.64 9.73 1.56
CA THR A 3 8.50 8.29 1.50
C THR A 3 7.87 7.82 2.81
N GLN A 4 6.75 7.13 2.72
CA GLN A 4 6.03 6.61 3.85
C GLN A 4 5.98 5.09 3.76
N THR A 5 6.04 4.43 4.90
CA THR A 5 5.99 2.98 4.96
C THR A 5 4.70 2.57 5.67
N PHE A 6 3.95 1.68 5.03
CA PHE A 6 2.70 1.17 5.58
C PHE A 6 2.77 -0.35 5.71
N PRO A 7 2.52 -0.89 6.90
CA PRO A 7 2.41 -2.35 7.05
C PRO A 7 1.02 -2.80 6.61
N VAL A 8 0.97 -3.83 5.78
CA VAL A 8 -0.28 -4.35 5.21
C VAL A 8 -0.37 -5.85 5.45
N THR A 9 -1.55 -6.30 5.87
CA THR A 9 -1.82 -7.73 6.06
C THR A 9 -2.80 -8.23 4.99
N GLY A 10 -2.85 -9.54 4.79
CA GLY A 10 -3.75 -10.17 3.83
C GLY A 10 -3.14 -10.44 2.47
N MET A 11 -1.90 -10.03 2.25
CA MET A 11 -1.21 -10.25 0.97
C MET A 11 -0.52 -11.61 0.96
N THR A 12 -0.82 -12.44 -0.04
CA THR A 12 -0.32 -13.80 -0.10
C THR A 12 0.40 -14.15 -1.40
N CYS A 13 0.31 -13.28 -2.43
CA CYS A 13 0.92 -13.57 -3.73
C CYS A 13 1.26 -12.27 -4.48
N SER A 14 1.99 -12.41 -5.58
CA SER A 14 2.40 -11.27 -6.39
C SER A 14 1.24 -10.52 -7.05
N HIS A 15 0.12 -11.19 -7.28
CA HIS A 15 -1.07 -10.52 -7.82
C HIS A 15 -1.59 -9.48 -6.83
N CYS A 16 -1.49 -9.77 -5.54
CA CYS A 16 -1.86 -8.82 -4.49
C CYS A 16 -0.97 -7.60 -4.54
N VAL A 17 0.32 -7.79 -4.75
CA VAL A 17 1.28 -6.68 -4.87
C VAL A 17 0.88 -5.75 -6.01
N ASN A 18 0.58 -6.32 -7.18
CA ASN A 18 0.20 -5.52 -8.35
C ASN A 18 -1.09 -4.75 -8.12
N ALA A 19 -2.10 -5.40 -7.54
CA ALA A 19 -3.38 -4.77 -7.25
C ALA A 19 -3.22 -3.60 -6.28
N VAL A 20 -2.52 -3.83 -5.18
CA VAL A 20 -2.29 -2.79 -4.16
C VAL A 20 -1.49 -1.64 -4.74
N SER A 21 -0.40 -1.93 -5.46
CA SER A 21 0.43 -0.89 -6.07
C SER A 21 -0.36 -0.03 -7.03
N SER A 22 -1.18 -0.64 -7.88
CA SER A 22 -1.99 0.08 -8.86
C SER A 22 -2.97 1.02 -8.19
N GLU A 23 -3.65 0.55 -7.15
CA GLU A 23 -4.63 1.36 -6.44
C GLU A 23 -3.98 2.51 -5.67
N ILE A 24 -2.84 2.26 -5.02
CA ILE A 24 -2.14 3.31 -4.29
C ILE A 24 -1.58 4.36 -5.25
N LYS A 25 -1.11 3.96 -6.43
CA LYS A 25 -0.61 4.90 -7.43
C LYS A 25 -1.69 5.86 -7.93
N GLU A 26 -2.95 5.51 -7.81
CA GLU A 26 -4.06 6.37 -8.19
C GLU A 26 -4.32 7.49 -7.18
N ILE A 27 -3.73 7.42 -6.00
CA ILE A 27 -3.86 8.48 -5.00
C ILE A 27 -3.13 9.72 -5.51
N ALA A 28 -3.79 10.87 -5.43
CA ALA A 28 -3.21 12.13 -5.90
C ALA A 28 -1.90 12.43 -5.16
N GLY A 29 -0.88 12.78 -5.93
CA GLY A 29 0.43 13.12 -5.38
C GLY A 29 1.40 11.94 -5.26
N VAL A 30 0.94 10.71 -5.40
CA VAL A 30 1.81 9.54 -5.35
C VAL A 30 2.61 9.42 -6.64
N THR A 31 3.93 9.32 -6.51
CA THR A 31 4.84 9.23 -7.65
C THR A 31 5.41 7.83 -7.83
N ASP A 32 5.52 7.07 -6.75
CA ASP A 32 6.05 5.71 -6.83
C ASP A 32 5.53 4.86 -5.66
N VAL A 33 5.45 3.55 -5.88
CA VAL A 33 5.05 2.60 -4.85
C VAL A 33 5.95 1.36 -4.97
N SER A 34 6.52 0.95 -3.85
CA SER A 34 7.35 -0.25 -3.78
C SER A 34 6.79 -1.15 -2.69
N VAL A 35 6.64 -2.43 -2.98
CA VAL A 35 6.05 -3.39 -2.05
C VAL A 35 7.02 -4.54 -1.80
N GLU A 36 7.28 -4.81 -0.53
CA GLU A 36 8.05 -5.98 -0.12
C GLU A 36 7.07 -7.02 0.41
N LEU A 37 6.74 -7.99 -0.42
CA LEU A 37 5.77 -9.02 -0.08
C LEU A 37 6.33 -10.00 0.95
N VAL A 38 5.57 -10.19 2.03
CA VAL A 38 5.83 -11.24 3.02
C VAL A 38 4.57 -12.09 3.08
N ALA A 39 4.57 -13.21 2.38
CA ALA A 39 3.41 -14.09 2.32
C ALA A 39 3.12 -14.66 3.72
N GLY A 40 1.87 -14.51 4.16
CA GLY A 40 1.44 -14.97 5.47
C GLY A 40 1.90 -14.10 6.63
N GLY A 41 2.59 -12.99 6.35
CA GLY A 41 3.05 -12.06 7.37
C GLY A 41 2.64 -10.63 7.06
N THR A 42 3.36 -9.68 7.63
CA THR A 42 3.12 -8.25 7.38
C THR A 42 3.96 -7.79 6.18
N THR A 43 3.29 -7.40 5.12
CA THR A 43 3.93 -6.88 3.91
C THR A 43 4.22 -5.40 4.10
N THR A 44 5.40 -4.96 3.67
CA THR A 44 5.78 -3.55 3.76
C THR A 44 5.50 -2.85 2.44
N VAL A 45 4.71 -1.78 2.50
CA VAL A 45 4.41 -0.95 1.34
C VAL A 45 5.08 0.40 1.52
N ASN A 46 5.97 0.75 0.61
CA ASN A 46 6.65 2.04 0.61
C ASN A 46 6.02 2.94 -0.44
N VAL A 47 5.51 4.08 -0.02
CA VAL A 47 4.83 5.04 -0.90
C VAL A 47 5.65 6.31 -0.97
N THR A 48 6.05 6.69 -2.18
CA THR A 48 6.74 7.95 -2.42
C THR A 48 5.75 8.93 -3.04
N SER A 49 5.62 10.10 -2.43
CA SER A 49 4.66 11.10 -2.87
C SER A 49 5.19 12.52 -2.72
N ALA A 50 4.63 13.45 -3.49
CA ALA A 50 4.98 14.86 -3.39
C ALA A 50 4.53 15.46 -2.06
N ALA A 51 3.44 14.95 -1.49
CA ALA A 51 2.92 15.36 -0.20
C ALA A 51 2.54 14.12 0.61
N PRO A 52 2.55 14.19 1.94
CA PRO A 52 2.20 13.02 2.77
C PRO A 52 0.81 12.49 2.41
N VAL A 53 0.72 11.16 2.33
CA VAL A 53 -0.53 10.46 2.05
C VAL A 53 -1.15 10.03 3.37
N SER A 54 -2.47 10.22 3.52
CA SER A 54 -3.15 9.85 4.75
C SER A 54 -3.39 8.33 4.82
N GLU A 55 -3.48 7.81 6.05
CA GLU A 55 -3.84 6.40 6.24
C GLU A 55 -5.22 6.09 5.67
N ALA A 56 -6.13 7.06 5.74
CA ALA A 56 -7.47 6.89 5.18
C ALA A 56 -7.43 6.66 3.67
N ASP A 57 -6.57 7.39 2.96
CA ASP A 57 -6.42 7.23 1.51
C ASP A 57 -5.82 5.86 1.19
N VAL A 58 -4.84 5.42 1.96
CA VAL A 58 -4.23 4.11 1.76
C VAL A 58 -5.23 2.99 2.07
N THR A 59 -6.00 3.15 3.14
CA THR A 59 -7.04 2.18 3.51
C THR A 59 -8.09 2.06 2.40
N ALA A 60 -8.52 3.17 1.84
CA ALA A 60 -9.47 3.17 0.73
C ALA A 60 -8.90 2.46 -0.50
N ALA A 61 -7.61 2.70 -0.80
CA ALA A 61 -6.94 2.02 -1.90
C ALA A 61 -6.84 0.52 -1.67
N LEU A 62 -6.56 0.10 -0.45
CA LEU A 62 -6.50 -1.32 -0.10
C LEU A 62 -7.86 -1.99 -0.25
N ASP A 63 -8.93 -1.31 0.15
CA ASP A 63 -10.30 -1.82 -0.01
C ASP A 63 -10.64 -2.00 -1.49
N GLU A 64 -10.23 -1.08 -2.33
CA GLU A 64 -10.47 -1.16 -3.77
C GLU A 64 -9.64 -2.29 -4.41
N ALA A 65 -8.45 -2.54 -3.89
CA ALA A 65 -7.58 -3.59 -4.42
C ALA A 65 -8.06 -4.99 -4.01
N GLY A 66 -8.70 -5.12 -2.87
CA GLY A 66 -9.17 -6.40 -2.35
C GLY A 66 -9.36 -6.35 -0.85
N ASP A 67 -9.20 -7.50 -0.21
CA ASP A 67 -9.48 -7.67 1.22
C ASP A 67 -8.19 -7.51 2.04
N TYR A 68 -7.53 -6.38 1.87
CA TYR A 68 -6.27 -6.07 2.54
C TYR A 68 -6.49 -5.03 3.62
N HIS A 69 -5.67 -5.10 4.68
CA HIS A 69 -5.80 -4.20 5.82
C HIS A 69 -4.45 -3.64 6.24
N LEU A 70 -4.46 -2.39 6.71
CA LEU A 70 -3.29 -1.82 7.37
C LEU A 70 -3.10 -2.53 8.71
N ALA A 71 -1.88 -2.99 8.96
CA ALA A 71 -1.52 -3.56 10.24
C ALA A 71 -1.07 -2.42 11.16
N THR A 72 -2.03 -1.74 11.76
CA THR A 72 -1.71 -0.66 12.69
C THR A 72 -1.37 -1.27 14.05
N ALA A 73 -0.27 -0.84 14.60
CA ALA A 73 0.14 -1.29 15.92
C ALA A 73 -0.74 -0.64 17.01
#